data_ad3b9cd8e1de8db5343b9921c97b07da
#
_entry.id   ad3b9cd8e1de8db5343b9921c97b07da
#
_cell.length_a   1.000
_cell.length_b   1.000
_cell.length_c   1.000
_cell.angle_alpha   90.00
_cell.angle_beta   90.00
_cell.angle_gamma   90.00
#
_symmetry.space_group_name_H-M   'P 1'
#
loop_
_entity.id
_entity.type
_entity.pdbx_description
1 polymer ?
#
loop_
_entity_poly.entity_id
_entity_poly.type
_entity_poly.pdbx_seq_one_letter_code
_entity_poly.pdbx_strand_id
1 'polypeptide(L)'
;MVRKRSSLDTLGGEVQAALEIGQMIRNTTVPTVVYIKGEAISAGAYIALNAQTILMEPGSVIGAAEPRTISGQTADPKTVAFWASNLRAAAEATGRNPEVAAAMADRSIVIQGLTKEDQLVSLSAKQAIQWDMADKMVENSEEVLSTLGLQDATIKRMDL
;
A
#
# COMPACT_ATOMS: atom_id res chain seq x y z
N MET A 1 4.98 -13.80 20.60
CA MET A 1 5.35 -13.30 19.26
C MET A 1 5.03 -11.82 19.19
N VAL A 2 5.98 -10.97 18.85
CA VAL A 2 5.77 -9.53 18.67
C VAL A 2 5.46 -9.26 17.20
N ARG A 3 4.40 -8.50 16.94
CA ARG A 3 4.06 -8.00 15.58
C ARG A 3 3.90 -6.49 15.65
N LYS A 4 4.37 -5.80 14.62
CA LYS A 4 4.12 -4.38 14.43
C LYS A 4 2.89 -4.20 13.55
N ARG A 5 1.91 -3.45 14.04
CA ARG A 5 0.71 -3.05 13.31
C ARG A 5 0.72 -1.55 13.10
N SER A 6 0.46 -1.12 11.89
CA SER A 6 0.20 0.27 11.56
C SER A 6 -1.22 0.40 11.02
N SER A 7 -1.99 1.30 11.57
CA SER A 7 -3.24 1.76 10.97
C SER A 7 -2.88 2.85 9.96
N LEU A 8 -3.40 2.74 8.74
CA LEU A 8 -3.09 3.65 7.65
C LEU A 8 -4.36 4.28 7.11
N ASP A 9 -4.37 5.60 7.10
CA ASP A 9 -5.39 6.44 6.48
C ASP A 9 -4.67 7.72 6.03
N THR A 10 -4.28 7.80 4.75
CA THR A 10 -3.41 8.85 4.25
C THR A 10 -3.62 9.17 2.78
N LEU A 11 -3.58 10.44 2.48
CA LEU A 11 -3.57 11.01 1.12
C LEU A 11 -2.16 11.04 0.50
N GLY A 12 -1.14 10.60 1.21
CA GLY A 12 0.23 10.52 0.71
C GLY A 12 1.20 11.48 1.38
N GLY A 13 2.37 11.66 0.77
CA GLY A 13 3.46 12.49 1.29
C GLY A 13 4.63 12.52 0.31
N GLU A 14 5.79 12.93 0.80
CA GLU A 14 7.00 13.01 -0.01
C GLU A 14 7.56 11.63 -0.39
N VAL A 15 8.04 11.52 -1.63
CA VAL A 15 8.62 10.27 -2.17
C VAL A 15 9.80 9.79 -1.33
N GLN A 16 10.73 10.69 -0.97
CA GLN A 16 11.90 10.31 -0.20
C GLN A 16 11.55 9.76 1.19
N ALA A 17 10.65 10.41 1.90
CA ALA A 17 10.16 9.94 3.19
C ALA A 17 9.45 8.59 3.07
N ALA A 18 8.65 8.40 2.02
CA ALA A 18 7.99 7.13 1.76
C ALA A 18 8.99 5.98 1.51
N LEU A 19 10.05 6.24 0.73
CA LEU A 19 11.12 5.27 0.48
C LEU A 19 11.79 4.83 1.77
N GLU A 20 12.13 5.78 2.64
CA GLU A 20 12.76 5.48 3.94
C GLU A 20 11.85 4.65 4.84
N ILE A 21 10.58 5.05 4.98
CA ILE A 21 9.59 4.30 5.76
C ILE A 21 9.40 2.88 5.20
N GLY A 22 9.25 2.75 3.88
CA GLY A 22 9.10 1.46 3.22
C GLY A 22 10.30 0.53 3.46
N GLN A 23 11.51 1.06 3.39
CA GLN A 23 12.74 0.30 3.71
C GLN A 23 12.78 -0.14 5.18
N MET A 24 12.38 0.74 6.11
CA MET A 24 12.31 0.40 7.53
C MET A 24 11.32 -0.74 7.80
N ILE A 25 10.15 -0.71 7.15
CA ILE A 25 9.14 -1.77 7.26
C ILE A 25 9.69 -3.08 6.71
N ARG A 26 10.29 -3.05 5.53
CA ARG A 26 10.81 -4.24 4.85
C ARG A 26 12.00 -4.88 5.57
N ASN A 27 12.86 -4.06 6.17
CA ASN A 27 14.08 -4.53 6.86
C ASN A 27 13.84 -4.97 8.31
N THR A 28 12.65 -4.78 8.85
CA THR A 28 12.35 -5.27 10.21
C THR A 28 12.28 -6.80 10.25
N THR A 29 12.79 -7.37 11.32
CA THR A 29 12.70 -8.82 11.59
C THR A 29 11.38 -9.22 12.22
N VAL A 30 10.56 -8.24 12.64
CA VAL A 30 9.26 -8.47 13.26
C VAL A 30 8.19 -8.50 12.15
N PRO A 31 7.25 -9.47 12.16
CA PRO A 31 6.15 -9.47 11.21
C PRO A 31 5.37 -8.16 11.21
N THR A 32 5.14 -7.61 10.03
CA THR A 32 4.47 -6.32 9.83
C THR A 32 3.08 -6.51 9.26
N VAL A 33 2.15 -5.74 9.76
CA VAL A 33 0.76 -5.70 9.30
C VAL A 33 0.35 -4.26 9.10
N VAL A 34 -0.17 -3.94 7.93
CA VAL A 34 -0.84 -2.67 7.65
C VAL A 34 -2.34 -2.91 7.61
N TYR A 35 -3.08 -2.09 8.33
CA TYR A 35 -4.52 -2.05 8.32
C TYR A 35 -5.00 -0.72 7.73
N ILE A 36 -5.65 -0.80 6.55
CA ILE A 36 -6.13 0.37 5.82
C ILE A 36 -7.59 0.61 6.21
N LYS A 37 -7.85 1.72 6.90
CA LYS A 37 -9.18 2.11 7.36
C LYS A 37 -9.96 2.98 6.37
N GLY A 38 -9.29 3.89 5.69
CA GLY A 38 -9.87 4.79 4.71
C GLY A 38 -9.07 4.73 3.43
N GLU A 39 -7.98 5.46 3.38
CA GLU A 39 -7.21 5.61 2.17
C GLU A 39 -5.74 5.29 2.38
N ALA A 40 -5.15 4.60 1.44
CA ALA A 40 -3.71 4.40 1.29
C ALA A 40 -3.33 4.77 -0.14
N ILE A 41 -3.33 6.07 -0.44
CA ILE A 41 -3.04 6.58 -1.78
C ILE A 41 -1.67 7.25 -1.83
N SER A 42 -1.14 7.40 -3.05
CA SER A 42 0.16 8.03 -3.30
C SER A 42 1.28 7.31 -2.51
N ALA A 43 2.08 8.05 -1.73
CA ALA A 43 3.11 7.49 -0.85
C ALA A 43 2.55 6.43 0.12
N GLY A 44 1.30 6.57 0.55
CA GLY A 44 0.61 5.61 1.41
C GLY A 44 0.47 4.22 0.79
N ALA A 45 0.22 4.15 -0.51
CA ALA A 45 0.17 2.88 -1.24
C ALA A 45 1.54 2.18 -1.21
N TYR A 46 2.61 2.91 -1.49
CA TYR A 46 3.97 2.37 -1.42
C TYR A 46 4.33 1.86 -0.01
N ILE A 47 4.01 2.63 1.02
CA ILE A 47 4.26 2.24 2.42
C ILE A 47 3.53 0.93 2.75
N ALA A 48 2.25 0.84 2.37
CA ALA A 48 1.45 -0.36 2.59
C ALA A 48 2.03 -1.59 1.90
N LEU A 49 2.48 -1.46 0.64
CA LEU A 49 3.04 -2.55 -0.15
C LEU A 49 4.32 -3.16 0.46
N ASN A 50 5.03 -2.45 1.32
CA ASN A 50 6.22 -2.98 2.00
C ASN A 50 5.89 -3.85 3.22
N ALA A 51 4.66 -3.87 3.69
CA ALA A 51 4.24 -4.74 4.80
C ALA A 51 4.00 -6.18 4.35
N GLN A 52 4.24 -7.13 5.23
CA GLN A 52 4.01 -8.55 4.96
C GLN A 52 2.53 -8.87 4.80
N THR A 53 1.68 -8.23 5.58
CA THR A 53 0.22 -8.43 5.54
C THR A 53 -0.47 -7.09 5.37
N ILE A 54 -1.42 -7.03 4.43
CA ILE A 54 -2.30 -5.87 4.23
C ILE A 54 -3.74 -6.32 4.47
N LEU A 55 -4.38 -5.69 5.43
CA LEU A 55 -5.79 -5.86 5.75
C LEU A 55 -6.54 -4.57 5.42
N MET A 56 -7.70 -4.67 4.82
CA MET A 56 -8.48 -3.51 4.37
C MET A 56 -9.89 -3.53 4.93
N GLU A 57 -10.36 -2.38 5.36
CA GLU A 57 -11.75 -2.18 5.77
C GLU A 57 -12.66 -2.05 4.54
N PRO A 58 -13.92 -2.53 4.58
CA PRO A 58 -14.88 -2.22 3.53
C PRO A 58 -14.99 -0.71 3.29
N GLY A 59 -14.96 -0.29 2.03
CA GLY A 59 -14.96 1.12 1.66
C GLY A 59 -13.59 1.79 1.64
N SER A 60 -12.54 1.11 2.08
CA SER A 60 -11.18 1.63 1.94
C SER A 60 -10.62 1.45 0.52
N VAL A 61 -9.61 2.24 0.19
CA VAL A 61 -8.96 2.24 -1.13
C VAL A 61 -7.45 2.24 -1.03
N ILE A 62 -6.78 1.66 -2.04
CA ILE A 62 -5.33 1.67 -2.20
C ILE A 62 -4.94 1.95 -3.66
N GLY A 63 -3.94 2.78 -3.87
CA GLY A 63 -3.39 3.06 -5.21
C GLY A 63 -3.21 4.54 -5.50
N ALA A 64 -3.52 4.97 -6.74
CA ALA A 64 -3.42 6.36 -7.21
C ALA A 64 -2.11 7.03 -6.77
N ALA A 65 -0.98 6.44 -7.14
CA ALA A 65 0.35 6.80 -6.64
C ALA A 65 1.20 7.56 -7.67
N GLU A 66 0.60 8.16 -8.70
CA GLU A 66 1.33 8.95 -9.69
C GLU A 66 2.08 10.10 -9.00
N PRO A 67 3.41 10.22 -9.21
CA PRO A 67 4.17 11.28 -8.58
C PRO A 67 3.83 12.64 -9.23
N ARG A 68 3.63 13.65 -8.38
CA ARG A 68 3.26 14.99 -8.83
C ARG A 68 4.27 16.03 -8.37
N THR A 69 4.38 17.08 -9.16
CA THR A 69 5.15 18.29 -8.80
C THR A 69 4.39 19.09 -7.71
N ILE A 70 5.08 20.05 -7.11
CA ILE A 70 4.48 20.98 -6.14
C ILE A 70 3.30 21.74 -6.75
N SER A 71 3.32 22.00 -8.07
CA SER A 71 2.20 22.64 -8.80
C SER A 71 1.05 21.70 -9.12
N GLY A 72 1.13 20.41 -8.74
CA GLY A 72 0.08 19.40 -8.94
C GLY A 72 0.09 18.74 -10.32
N GLN A 73 1.07 19.04 -11.17
CA GLN A 73 1.23 18.38 -12.47
C GLN A 73 1.92 17.03 -12.31
N THR A 74 1.67 16.11 -13.24
CA THR A 74 2.43 14.84 -13.30
C THR A 74 3.93 15.14 -13.38
N ALA A 75 4.73 14.42 -12.61
CA ALA A 75 6.19 14.52 -12.65
C ALA A 75 6.72 14.11 -14.04
N ASP A 76 8.00 14.41 -14.31
CA ASP A 76 8.64 14.00 -15.54
C ASP A 76 8.68 12.47 -15.73
N PRO A 77 8.80 11.97 -16.97
CA PRO A 77 8.73 10.52 -17.24
C PRO A 77 9.79 9.70 -16.49
N LYS A 78 10.97 10.25 -16.24
CA LYS A 78 12.03 9.57 -15.47
C LYS A 78 11.62 9.37 -14.02
N THR A 79 11.03 10.39 -13.40
CA THR A 79 10.53 10.33 -12.04
C THR A 79 9.36 9.34 -11.93
N VAL A 80 8.44 9.34 -12.88
CA VAL A 80 7.33 8.38 -12.95
C VAL A 80 7.87 6.95 -13.04
N ALA A 81 8.79 6.68 -13.96
CA ALA A 81 9.39 5.36 -14.15
C ALA A 81 10.15 4.87 -12.90
N PHE A 82 10.91 5.76 -12.26
CA PHE A 82 11.61 5.45 -11.01
C PHE A 82 10.63 5.05 -9.91
N TRP A 83 9.57 5.83 -9.71
CA TRP A 83 8.59 5.58 -8.67
C TRP A 83 7.77 4.32 -8.95
N ALA A 84 7.32 4.10 -10.19
CA ALA A 84 6.65 2.87 -10.61
C ALA A 84 7.51 1.62 -10.36
N SER A 85 8.82 1.71 -10.62
CA SER A 85 9.76 0.62 -10.34
C SER A 85 9.90 0.33 -8.84
N ASN A 86 9.82 1.35 -7.99
CA ASN A 86 9.83 1.15 -6.53
C ASN A 86 8.56 0.46 -6.02
N LEU A 87 7.38 0.82 -6.56
CA LEU A 87 6.14 0.11 -6.22
C LEU A 87 6.19 -1.35 -6.70
N ARG A 88 6.69 -1.59 -7.92
CA ARG A 88 6.90 -2.94 -8.46
C ARG A 88 7.80 -3.77 -7.53
N ALA A 89 8.96 -3.23 -7.15
CA ALA A 89 9.91 -3.91 -6.29
C ALA A 89 9.34 -4.21 -4.89
N ALA A 90 8.56 -3.29 -4.32
CA ALA A 90 7.88 -3.52 -3.04
C ALA A 90 6.86 -4.68 -3.15
N ALA A 91 6.07 -4.72 -4.22
CA ALA A 91 5.12 -5.80 -4.47
C ALA A 91 5.82 -7.15 -4.67
N GLU A 92 6.89 -7.20 -5.45
CA GLU A 92 7.71 -8.41 -5.65
C GLU A 92 8.27 -8.94 -4.31
N ALA A 93 8.81 -8.05 -3.49
CA ALA A 93 9.39 -8.41 -2.19
C ALA A 93 8.37 -8.99 -1.20
N THR A 94 7.10 -8.66 -1.35
CA THR A 94 6.02 -9.08 -0.45
C THR A 94 5.02 -10.05 -1.07
N GLY A 95 5.33 -10.58 -2.27
CA GLY A 95 4.52 -11.59 -2.95
C GLY A 95 3.21 -11.08 -3.55
N ARG A 96 3.15 -9.78 -3.91
CA ARG A 96 1.99 -9.14 -4.54
C ARG A 96 2.17 -8.96 -6.04
N ASN A 97 1.11 -8.57 -6.73
CA ASN A 97 1.13 -8.36 -8.18
C ASN A 97 1.97 -7.13 -8.55
N PRO A 98 3.16 -7.29 -9.13
CA PRO A 98 4.07 -6.18 -9.38
C PRO A 98 3.60 -5.24 -10.49
N GLU A 99 2.92 -5.75 -11.50
CA GLU A 99 2.43 -4.92 -12.61
C GLU A 99 1.26 -4.03 -12.17
N VAL A 100 0.37 -4.54 -11.35
CA VAL A 100 -0.72 -3.75 -10.75
C VAL A 100 -0.13 -2.66 -9.85
N ALA A 101 0.91 -2.97 -9.07
CA ALA A 101 1.60 -2.00 -8.24
C ALA A 101 2.24 -0.87 -9.07
N ALA A 102 2.94 -1.20 -10.14
CA ALA A 102 3.55 -0.21 -11.03
C ALA A 102 2.49 0.68 -11.70
N ALA A 103 1.37 0.10 -12.13
CA ALA A 103 0.26 0.82 -12.74
C ALA A 103 -0.48 1.78 -11.77
N MET A 104 -0.23 1.68 -10.47
CA MET A 104 -0.68 2.72 -9.51
C MET A 104 0.03 4.06 -9.72
N ALA A 105 1.28 4.03 -10.22
CA ALA A 105 2.12 5.20 -10.42
C ALA A 105 2.22 5.66 -11.88
N ASP A 106 2.07 4.74 -12.82
CA ASP A 106 2.28 5.00 -14.25
C ASP A 106 1.02 4.64 -15.05
N ARG A 107 0.32 5.66 -15.54
CA ARG A 107 -0.91 5.52 -16.32
C ARG A 107 -0.70 4.93 -17.71
N SER A 108 0.54 4.85 -18.19
CA SER A 108 0.85 4.18 -19.46
C SER A 108 0.80 2.66 -19.37
N ILE A 109 0.84 2.12 -18.15
CA ILE A 109 0.74 0.67 -17.91
C ILE A 109 -0.74 0.26 -17.92
N VAL A 110 -1.12 -0.52 -18.91
CA VAL A 110 -2.47 -1.06 -19.04
C VAL A 110 -2.54 -2.45 -18.42
N ILE A 111 -3.43 -2.64 -17.47
CA ILE A 111 -3.74 -3.94 -16.87
C ILE A 111 -5.03 -4.45 -17.46
N GLN A 112 -4.93 -5.52 -18.26
CA GLN A 112 -6.09 -6.10 -18.92
C GLN A 112 -7.15 -6.55 -17.91
N GLY A 113 -8.37 -6.09 -18.10
CA GLY A 113 -9.50 -6.37 -17.21
C GLY A 113 -9.61 -5.42 -16.01
N LEU A 114 -8.63 -4.51 -15.82
CA LEU A 114 -8.64 -3.56 -14.72
C LEU A 114 -8.59 -2.10 -15.17
N THR A 115 -7.63 -1.75 -16.04
CA THR A 115 -7.45 -0.36 -16.51
C THR A 115 -7.49 -0.26 -18.02
N LYS A 116 -7.80 0.94 -18.49
CA LYS A 116 -7.64 1.36 -19.89
C LYS A 116 -6.41 2.25 -20.02
N GLU A 117 -6.09 2.62 -21.26
CA GLU A 117 -5.05 3.59 -21.54
C GLU A 117 -5.30 4.91 -20.79
N ASP A 118 -4.22 5.51 -20.29
CA ASP A 118 -4.22 6.77 -19.51
C ASP A 118 -5.04 6.72 -18.21
N GLN A 119 -5.14 5.55 -17.59
CA GLN A 119 -5.85 5.35 -16.34
C GLN A 119 -4.91 4.79 -15.25
N LEU A 120 -4.86 5.47 -14.10
CA LEU A 120 -4.15 4.95 -12.92
C LEU A 120 -4.92 3.83 -12.24
N VAL A 121 -4.21 2.86 -11.67
CA VAL A 121 -4.80 1.87 -10.77
C VAL A 121 -5.12 2.53 -9.43
N SER A 122 -6.36 2.39 -9.01
CA SER A 122 -6.85 2.66 -7.67
C SER A 122 -7.90 1.60 -7.34
N LEU A 123 -7.71 0.87 -6.26
CA LEU A 123 -8.46 -0.34 -5.95
C LEU A 123 -9.30 -0.17 -4.68
N SER A 124 -10.57 -0.56 -4.74
CA SER A 124 -11.37 -0.83 -3.55
C SER A 124 -10.79 -2.05 -2.80
N ALA A 125 -11.19 -2.23 -1.54
CA ALA A 125 -10.75 -3.39 -0.74
C ALA A 125 -11.03 -4.71 -1.45
N LYS A 126 -12.20 -4.87 -2.07
CA LYS A 126 -12.57 -6.07 -2.82
C LYS A 126 -11.68 -6.30 -4.05
N GLN A 127 -11.43 -5.25 -4.81
CA GLN A 127 -10.53 -5.31 -5.97
C GLN A 127 -9.08 -5.61 -5.56
N ALA A 128 -8.62 -5.01 -4.45
CA ALA A 128 -7.26 -5.23 -3.96
C ALA A 128 -7.01 -6.71 -3.62
N ILE A 129 -7.99 -7.40 -3.06
CA ILE A 129 -7.91 -8.85 -2.82
C ILE A 129 -7.95 -9.62 -4.13
N GLN A 130 -8.85 -9.27 -5.04
CA GLN A 130 -9.01 -9.94 -6.34
C GLN A 130 -7.72 -9.84 -7.19
N TRP A 131 -6.97 -8.75 -7.08
CA TRP A 131 -5.77 -8.48 -7.84
C TRP A 131 -4.47 -8.74 -7.08
N ASP A 132 -4.52 -9.50 -5.99
CA ASP A 132 -3.37 -9.89 -5.16
C ASP A 132 -2.57 -8.70 -4.59
N MET A 133 -3.27 -7.62 -4.23
CA MET A 133 -2.67 -6.43 -3.64
C MET A 133 -2.92 -6.32 -2.13
N ALA A 134 -3.94 -7.00 -1.62
CA ALA A 134 -4.23 -7.11 -0.19
C ALA A 134 -4.62 -8.54 0.17
N ASP A 135 -4.47 -8.87 1.44
CA ASP A 135 -4.61 -10.27 1.91
C ASP A 135 -6.03 -10.58 2.36
N LYS A 136 -6.69 -9.67 3.06
CA LYS A 136 -8.03 -9.91 3.58
C LYS A 136 -8.78 -8.60 3.85
N MET A 137 -10.10 -8.66 3.70
CA MET A 137 -11.02 -7.62 4.15
C MET A 137 -11.42 -7.88 5.60
N VAL A 138 -11.39 -6.85 6.46
CA VAL A 138 -11.75 -6.91 7.88
C VAL A 138 -12.67 -5.75 8.23
N GLU A 139 -13.66 -6.00 9.10
CA GLU A 139 -14.70 -5.00 9.41
C GLU A 139 -14.22 -3.90 10.38
N ASN A 140 -13.23 -4.22 11.23
CA ASN A 140 -12.75 -3.30 12.28
C ASN A 140 -11.40 -3.75 12.85
N SER A 141 -10.84 -2.93 13.75
CA SER A 141 -9.54 -3.24 14.38
C SER A 141 -9.56 -4.48 15.29
N GLU A 142 -10.71 -4.86 15.83
CA GLU A 142 -10.83 -6.07 16.65
C GLU A 142 -10.70 -7.32 15.78
N GLU A 143 -11.31 -7.31 14.60
CA GLU A 143 -11.18 -8.38 13.62
C GLU A 143 -9.74 -8.50 13.09
N VAL A 144 -8.99 -7.40 13.01
CA VAL A 144 -7.54 -7.45 12.71
C VAL A 144 -6.82 -8.34 13.69
N LEU A 145 -7.05 -8.15 14.99
CA LEU A 145 -6.40 -8.95 16.03
C LEU A 145 -6.81 -10.42 15.97
N SER A 146 -8.09 -10.70 15.79
CA SER A 146 -8.57 -12.09 15.69
C SER A 146 -8.06 -12.79 14.44
N THR A 147 -7.99 -12.10 13.31
CA THR A 147 -7.42 -12.61 12.04
C THR A 147 -5.96 -13.02 12.20
N LEU A 148 -5.21 -12.30 13.04
CA LEU A 148 -3.79 -12.57 13.33
C LEU A 148 -3.59 -13.57 14.48
N GLY A 149 -4.67 -14.06 15.11
CA GLY A 149 -4.58 -14.90 16.31
C GLY A 149 -4.06 -14.16 17.55
N LEU A 150 -4.31 -12.85 17.64
CA LEU A 150 -3.79 -11.95 18.67
C LEU A 150 -4.89 -11.31 19.51
N GLN A 151 -6.07 -11.90 19.59
CA GLN A 151 -7.22 -11.35 20.33
C GLN A 151 -6.93 -11.10 21.81
N ASP A 152 -6.00 -11.86 22.40
CA ASP A 152 -5.59 -11.74 23.82
C ASP A 152 -4.28 -10.95 23.98
N ALA A 153 -3.77 -10.32 22.93
CA ALA A 153 -2.50 -9.61 22.95
C ALA A 153 -2.62 -8.24 23.64
N THR A 154 -1.60 -7.86 24.36
CA THR A 154 -1.45 -6.50 24.88
C THR A 154 -0.98 -5.57 23.78
N ILE A 155 -1.76 -4.52 23.50
CA ILE A 155 -1.42 -3.49 22.52
C ILE A 155 -0.61 -2.39 23.20
N LYS A 156 0.63 -2.22 22.78
CA LYS A 156 1.42 -1.02 23.11
C LYS A 156 1.29 -0.03 21.97
N ARG A 157 0.74 1.13 22.26
CA ARG A 157 0.74 2.26 21.31
C ARG A 157 2.03 3.03 21.49
N MET A 158 2.64 3.40 20.37
CA MET A 158 3.73 4.38 20.32
C MET A 158 3.18 5.60 19.63
N ASP A 159 3.17 6.72 20.33
CA ASP A 159 2.92 8.02 19.75
C ASP A 159 4.22 8.48 19.07
N LEU A 160 4.11 8.89 17.81
CA LEU A 160 5.21 9.43 17.02
C LEU A 160 5.26 10.95 17.19
#